data_5d5229c9d60153e512742df255515cb1
#
_entry.id   5d5229c9d60153e512742df255515cb1
#
_cell.length_a   1.000
_cell.length_b   1.000
_cell.length_c   1.000
_cell.angle_alpha   90.00
_cell.angle_beta   90.00
_cell.angle_gamma   90.00
#
_symmetry.space_group_name_H-M   'P 1'
#
loop_
_entity.id
_entity.type
_entity.pdbx_description
1 polymer ?
#
loop_
_entity_poly.entity_id
_entity_poly.type
_entity_poly.pdbx_seq_one_letter_code
_entity_poly.pdbx_strand_id
1 'polypeptide(L)'
;LSLHDALPILHVNNEIGVVQDIEAIGEMCRARGIIYHVDATQSVGKLPIDLSQLKVDLMSFSGHKIYGPKGIGALYVRRKPRIRIEAQMHGGGHERGMRSGTLPVHQIVGMGEAYRIAKEEMESEMARLRGLRDRLWNGVKDMEEVYLNGDLEQGAPNILNVSFNYVEGESLIMALKDLAVSSGSACTSASLEPSYVLRALGMTDELAHSSIRFSLGRFTTEEEIDYTIKLVRNSIGRLRDLSPLWEMFKQGVDLNSIEWSHH
;
A
#
# COMPACT_ATOMS: atom_id res chain seq x y z
N LEU A 1 -5.12 22.70 13.65
CA LEU A 1 -6.18 21.69 13.79
C LEU A 1 -5.70 20.64 14.77
N SER A 2 -6.42 20.42 15.86
CA SER A 2 -6.17 19.27 16.72
C SER A 2 -6.67 18.01 16.01
N LEU A 3 -6.19 16.83 16.42
CA LEU A 3 -6.67 15.55 15.89
C LEU A 3 -8.19 15.34 16.12
N HIS A 4 -8.81 16.18 16.97
CA HIS A 4 -10.25 16.17 17.22
C HIS A 4 -11.07 16.95 16.18
N ASP A 5 -10.41 17.80 15.37
CA ASP A 5 -11.05 18.69 14.41
C ASP A 5 -11.02 18.17 12.97
N ALA A 6 -10.21 17.14 12.70
CA ALA A 6 -10.07 16.53 11.37
C ALA A 6 -9.85 15.01 11.48
N LEU A 7 -10.42 14.26 10.53
CA LEU A 7 -10.24 12.83 10.39
C LEU A 7 -9.36 12.54 9.16
N PRO A 8 -8.07 12.17 9.34
CA PRO A 8 -7.22 11.71 8.24
C PRO A 8 -7.41 10.21 8.01
N ILE A 9 -7.70 9.81 6.76
CA ILE A 9 -7.87 8.40 6.35
C ILE A 9 -7.07 8.13 5.07
N LEU A 10 -6.39 6.99 5.03
CA LEU A 10 -5.83 6.44 3.78
C LEU A 10 -6.97 5.93 2.89
N HIS A 11 -7.03 6.34 1.62
CA HIS A 11 -7.97 5.76 0.66
C HIS A 11 -7.60 4.33 0.30
N VAL A 12 -6.33 4.11 0.00
CA VAL A 12 -5.77 2.76 -0.23
C VAL A 12 -4.62 2.53 0.74
N ASN A 13 -4.70 1.45 1.50
CA ASN A 13 -3.60 1.05 2.36
C ASN A 13 -2.39 0.65 1.51
N ASN A 14 -1.24 1.25 1.77
CA ASN A 14 -0.02 1.06 0.98
C ASN A 14 0.66 -0.29 1.19
N GLU A 15 0.25 -1.06 2.19
CA GLU A 15 0.84 -2.34 2.55
C GLU A 15 -0.01 -3.52 2.07
N ILE A 16 -1.29 -3.53 2.37
CA ILE A 16 -2.22 -4.63 2.07
C ILE A 16 -3.17 -4.34 0.90
N GLY A 17 -3.16 -3.12 0.37
CA GLY A 17 -3.95 -2.73 -0.78
C GLY A 17 -5.44 -2.51 -0.52
N VAL A 18 -5.94 -2.69 0.71
CA VAL A 18 -7.37 -2.51 1.01
C VAL A 18 -7.82 -1.08 0.71
N VAL A 19 -8.95 -0.96 0.03
CA VAL A 19 -9.59 0.32 -0.35
C VAL A 19 -10.66 0.66 0.67
N GLN A 20 -10.56 1.88 1.25
CA GLN A 20 -11.56 2.40 2.19
C GLN A 20 -12.71 3.05 1.44
N ASP A 21 -13.93 2.91 1.97
CA ASP A 21 -15.13 3.59 1.47
C ASP A 21 -15.11 5.06 1.88
N ILE A 22 -14.39 5.87 1.09
CA ILE A 22 -14.24 7.32 1.35
C ILE A 22 -15.54 8.10 1.11
N GLU A 23 -16.50 7.52 0.38
CA GLU A 23 -17.82 8.13 0.18
C GLU A 23 -18.64 8.03 1.46
N ALA A 24 -18.84 6.81 2.01
CA ALA A 24 -19.59 6.61 3.24
C ALA A 24 -18.95 7.34 4.43
N ILE A 25 -17.61 7.31 4.55
CA ILE A 25 -16.89 8.04 5.60
C ILE A 25 -17.10 9.55 5.44
N GLY A 26 -17.05 10.06 4.21
CA GLY A 26 -17.27 11.46 3.90
C GLY A 26 -18.68 11.95 4.29
N GLU A 27 -19.71 11.13 4.05
CA GLU A 27 -21.09 11.40 4.49
C GLU A 27 -21.17 11.50 6.02
N MET A 28 -20.55 10.55 6.73
CA MET A 28 -20.53 10.54 8.19
C MET A 28 -19.80 11.76 8.77
N CYS A 29 -18.67 12.13 8.21
CA CYS A 29 -17.90 13.31 8.60
C CYS A 29 -18.71 14.59 8.38
N ARG A 30 -19.33 14.73 7.19
CA ARG A 30 -20.14 15.89 6.84
C ARG A 30 -21.34 16.05 7.76
N ALA A 31 -22.03 14.96 8.11
CA ALA A 31 -23.16 14.97 9.01
C ALA A 31 -22.79 15.42 10.45
N ARG A 32 -21.52 15.25 10.85
CA ARG A 32 -20.99 15.60 12.17
C ARG A 32 -20.17 16.88 12.20
N GLY A 33 -20.02 17.58 11.07
CA GLY A 33 -19.19 18.78 10.96
C GLY A 33 -17.69 18.51 11.13
N ILE A 34 -17.24 17.27 10.92
CA ILE A 34 -15.83 16.88 10.99
C ILE A 34 -15.16 17.17 9.67
N ILE A 35 -14.00 17.83 9.68
CA ILE A 35 -13.17 18.03 8.48
C ILE A 35 -12.57 16.68 8.07
N TYR A 36 -12.77 16.30 6.81
CA TYR A 36 -12.32 15.02 6.29
C TYR A 36 -11.14 15.17 5.34
N HIS A 37 -9.98 14.61 5.73
CA HIS A 37 -8.78 14.55 4.92
C HIS A 37 -8.54 13.12 4.43
N VAL A 38 -8.37 12.96 3.13
CA VAL A 38 -8.02 11.70 2.49
C VAL A 38 -6.57 11.72 2.02
N ASP A 39 -5.78 10.77 2.47
CA ASP A 39 -4.51 10.46 1.81
C ASP A 39 -4.80 9.54 0.62
N ALA A 40 -4.73 10.11 -0.58
CA ALA A 40 -4.99 9.42 -1.83
C ALA A 40 -3.70 9.08 -2.60
N THR A 41 -2.55 9.07 -1.93
CA THR A 41 -1.24 8.83 -2.53
C THR A 41 -1.17 7.49 -3.28
N GLN A 42 -1.88 6.47 -2.81
CA GLN A 42 -1.92 5.16 -3.47
C GLN A 42 -3.09 4.99 -4.44
N SER A 43 -4.06 5.90 -4.47
CA SER A 43 -5.30 5.74 -5.24
C SER A 43 -5.42 6.69 -6.43
N VAL A 44 -4.95 7.95 -6.33
CA VAL A 44 -5.05 8.90 -7.44
C VAL A 44 -4.28 8.38 -8.66
N GLY A 45 -4.94 8.38 -9.82
CA GLY A 45 -4.41 7.82 -11.07
C GLY A 45 -4.52 6.30 -11.18
N LYS A 46 -5.11 5.61 -10.19
CA LYS A 46 -5.33 4.16 -10.17
C LYS A 46 -6.78 3.77 -9.92
N LEU A 47 -7.50 4.57 -9.15
CA LEU A 47 -8.92 4.40 -8.89
C LEU A 47 -9.69 5.65 -9.31
N PRO A 48 -10.95 5.52 -9.77
CA PRO A 48 -11.79 6.66 -10.08
C PRO A 48 -12.04 7.51 -8.83
N ILE A 49 -11.80 8.82 -8.93
CA ILE A 49 -12.07 9.79 -7.85
C ILE A 49 -12.75 11.02 -8.47
N ASP A 50 -13.96 11.29 -8.03
CA ASP A 50 -14.71 12.50 -8.40
C ASP A 50 -15.00 13.36 -7.17
N LEU A 51 -14.21 14.40 -6.96
CA LEU A 51 -14.35 15.32 -5.83
C LEU A 51 -15.59 16.22 -5.92
N SER A 52 -16.30 16.22 -7.04
CA SER A 52 -17.58 16.91 -7.16
C SER A 52 -18.70 16.15 -6.46
N GLN A 53 -18.58 14.84 -6.37
CA GLN A 53 -19.54 13.93 -5.72
C GLN A 53 -19.11 13.60 -4.27
N LEU A 54 -17.84 13.34 -4.06
CA LEU A 54 -17.31 12.95 -2.75
C LEU A 54 -17.29 14.12 -1.76
N LYS A 55 -17.65 13.85 -0.50
CA LYS A 55 -17.61 14.83 0.61
C LYS A 55 -16.25 14.87 1.32
N VAL A 56 -15.19 14.96 0.53
CA VAL A 56 -13.81 15.08 1.02
C VAL A 56 -13.45 16.57 1.08
N ASP A 57 -12.88 17.02 2.17
CA ASP A 57 -12.50 18.41 2.39
C ASP A 57 -11.05 18.70 2.01
N LEU A 58 -10.16 17.75 2.27
CA LEU A 58 -8.74 17.79 1.94
C LEU A 58 -8.34 16.46 1.29
N MET A 59 -7.49 16.51 0.26
CA MET A 59 -6.94 15.30 -0.34
C MET A 59 -5.48 15.52 -0.72
N SER A 60 -4.60 14.68 -0.18
CA SER A 60 -3.17 14.70 -0.52
C SER A 60 -2.81 13.57 -1.49
N PHE A 61 -1.88 13.85 -2.40
CA PHE A 61 -1.38 12.88 -3.37
C PHE A 61 0.00 13.29 -3.90
N SER A 62 0.70 12.34 -4.52
CA SER A 62 2.12 12.45 -4.86
C SER A 62 2.38 12.14 -6.34
N GLY A 63 3.28 12.87 -6.98
CA GLY A 63 3.64 12.65 -8.38
C GLY A 63 4.38 11.34 -8.62
N HIS A 64 5.30 10.96 -7.74
CA HIS A 64 6.16 9.80 -7.95
C HIS A 64 5.45 8.43 -7.83
N LYS A 65 4.21 8.39 -7.35
CA LYS A 65 3.41 7.15 -7.27
C LYS A 65 2.66 6.83 -8.57
N ILE A 66 2.74 7.73 -9.56
CA ILE A 66 2.14 7.59 -10.90
C ILE A 66 3.16 7.87 -12.00
N TYR A 67 4.43 7.53 -11.76
CA TYR A 67 5.54 7.69 -12.72
C TYR A 67 5.92 9.16 -13.01
N GLY A 68 5.43 10.09 -12.20
CA GLY A 68 5.82 11.49 -12.21
C GLY A 68 7.10 11.76 -11.40
N PRO A 69 7.59 13.02 -11.37
CA PRO A 69 8.81 13.38 -10.64
C PRO A 69 8.69 13.15 -9.14
N LYS A 70 9.82 12.77 -8.50
CA LYS A 70 9.98 12.81 -7.05
C LYS A 70 10.05 14.26 -6.55
N GLY A 71 9.67 14.50 -5.30
CA GLY A 71 9.76 15.81 -4.65
C GLY A 71 8.58 16.74 -4.94
N ILE A 72 7.56 16.30 -5.69
CA ILE A 72 6.33 17.03 -5.95
C ILE A 72 5.10 16.24 -5.51
N GLY A 73 4.16 16.91 -4.92
CA GLY A 73 2.83 16.43 -4.57
C GLY A 73 1.82 17.57 -4.60
N ALA A 74 0.56 17.28 -4.37
CA ALA A 74 -0.49 18.29 -4.32
C ALA A 74 -1.43 18.03 -3.14
N LEU A 75 -2.04 19.12 -2.67
CA LEU A 75 -3.13 19.11 -1.70
C LEU A 75 -4.35 19.75 -2.33
N TYR A 76 -5.42 18.96 -2.51
CA TYR A 76 -6.73 19.52 -2.79
C TYR A 76 -7.30 20.13 -1.51
N VAL A 77 -7.84 21.34 -1.62
CA VAL A 77 -8.53 22.04 -0.53
C VAL A 77 -9.90 22.49 -1.02
N ARG A 78 -10.95 21.98 -0.40
CA ARG A 78 -12.33 22.26 -0.78
C ARG A 78 -12.66 23.75 -0.60
N ARG A 79 -13.31 24.34 -1.61
CA ARG A 79 -13.71 25.76 -1.58
C ARG A 79 -15.12 26.00 -1.05
N LYS A 80 -16.01 25.01 -1.20
CA LYS A 80 -17.42 25.09 -0.75
C LYS A 80 -17.87 23.76 -0.14
N PRO A 81 -18.15 23.70 1.18
CA PRO A 81 -17.89 24.75 2.16
C PRO A 81 -16.38 25.08 2.23
N ARG A 82 -16.07 26.34 2.60
CA ARG A 82 -14.69 26.82 2.59
C ARG A 82 -13.87 26.21 3.74
N ILE A 83 -12.86 25.45 3.38
CA ILE A 83 -11.85 24.98 4.33
C ILE A 83 -10.71 25.99 4.40
N ARG A 84 -10.27 26.30 5.61
CA ARG A 84 -9.10 27.15 5.88
C ARG A 84 -8.00 26.29 6.49
N ILE A 85 -6.82 26.40 5.90
CA ILE A 85 -5.61 25.80 6.46
C ILE A 85 -4.63 26.91 6.80
N GLU A 86 -3.88 26.73 7.87
CA GLU A 86 -2.80 27.61 8.24
C GLU A 86 -1.52 27.22 7.48
N ALA A 87 -0.85 28.21 6.90
CA ALA A 87 0.40 27.99 6.19
C ALA A 87 1.48 27.52 7.16
N GLN A 88 2.17 26.44 6.84
CA GLN A 88 3.34 25.96 7.59
C GLN A 88 4.65 26.58 7.05
N MET A 89 4.63 27.09 5.82
CA MET A 89 5.73 27.81 5.17
C MET A 89 5.30 29.21 4.83
N HIS A 90 5.86 30.20 5.52
CA HIS A 90 5.56 31.61 5.33
C HIS A 90 6.52 32.24 4.31
N GLY A 91 6.13 33.36 3.69
CA GLY A 91 6.95 34.11 2.73
C GLY A 91 6.14 34.81 1.64
N GLY A 92 6.51 34.66 0.38
CA GLY A 92 6.01 35.39 -0.77
C GLY A 92 4.56 35.14 -1.22
N GLY A 93 3.76 34.42 -0.44
CA GLY A 93 2.31 34.26 -0.71
C GLY A 93 1.98 33.30 -1.86
N HIS A 94 2.90 32.45 -2.30
CA HIS A 94 2.65 31.44 -3.34
C HIS A 94 1.56 30.46 -2.89
N GLU A 95 0.97 29.75 -3.83
CA GLU A 95 -0.15 28.82 -3.59
C GLU A 95 -1.30 29.49 -2.78
N ARG A 96 -1.63 30.72 -3.15
CA ARG A 96 -2.68 31.53 -2.48
C ARG A 96 -2.43 31.78 -1.00
N GLY A 97 -1.15 31.86 -0.61
CA GLY A 97 -0.72 32.04 0.77
C GLY A 97 -0.68 30.76 1.61
N MET A 98 -1.05 29.63 1.05
CA MET A 98 -1.08 28.34 1.81
C MET A 98 0.29 27.68 1.90
N ARG A 99 1.17 27.90 0.92
CA ARG A 99 2.54 27.37 0.91
C ARG A 99 3.46 28.28 0.12
N SER A 100 4.31 29.00 0.80
CA SER A 100 5.27 29.91 0.17
C SER A 100 6.52 29.20 -0.33
N GLY A 101 7.18 29.80 -1.31
CA GLY A 101 8.41 29.34 -1.96
C GLY A 101 8.22 29.27 -3.49
N THR A 102 9.29 29.58 -4.23
CA THR A 102 9.30 29.53 -5.69
C THR A 102 8.83 28.16 -6.17
N LEU A 103 7.89 28.16 -7.11
CA LEU A 103 7.29 26.92 -7.61
C LEU A 103 8.30 26.11 -8.45
N PRO A 104 8.43 24.80 -8.23
CA PRO A 104 9.29 23.91 -9.04
C PRO A 104 8.58 23.57 -10.35
N VAL A 105 8.57 24.51 -11.30
CA VAL A 105 7.75 24.45 -12.53
C VAL A 105 7.94 23.15 -13.31
N HIS A 106 9.20 22.69 -13.46
CA HIS A 106 9.50 21.46 -14.18
C HIS A 106 8.87 20.21 -13.53
N GLN A 107 8.84 20.15 -12.18
CA GLN A 107 8.19 19.04 -11.45
C GLN A 107 6.67 19.13 -11.55
N ILE A 108 6.11 20.35 -11.50
CA ILE A 108 4.66 20.55 -11.63
C ILE A 108 4.19 20.12 -13.02
N VAL A 109 4.91 20.51 -14.07
CA VAL A 109 4.59 20.13 -15.47
C VAL A 109 4.69 18.61 -15.63
N GLY A 110 5.78 18.00 -15.14
CA GLY A 110 5.97 16.54 -15.19
C GLY A 110 4.89 15.77 -14.40
N MET A 111 4.49 16.28 -13.23
CA MET A 111 3.38 15.71 -12.47
C MET A 111 2.05 15.84 -13.22
N GLY A 112 1.78 17.00 -13.82
CA GLY A 112 0.57 17.25 -14.61
C GLY A 112 0.46 16.28 -15.80
N GLU A 113 1.56 16.05 -16.51
CA GLU A 113 1.62 15.09 -17.61
C GLU A 113 1.40 13.64 -17.14
N ALA A 114 2.04 13.25 -16.02
CA ALA A 114 1.83 11.93 -15.44
C ALA A 114 0.36 11.67 -15.07
N TYR A 115 -0.34 12.66 -14.53
CA TYR A 115 -1.78 12.57 -14.25
C TYR A 115 -2.63 12.55 -15.52
N ARG A 116 -2.25 13.27 -16.58
CA ARG A 116 -2.95 13.23 -17.86
C ARG A 116 -2.92 11.80 -18.43
N ILE A 117 -1.73 11.21 -18.50
CA ILE A 117 -1.54 9.82 -18.97
C ILE A 117 -2.30 8.84 -18.08
N ALA A 118 -2.16 8.96 -16.76
CA ALA A 118 -2.86 8.08 -15.83
C ALA A 118 -4.38 8.15 -16.00
N LYS A 119 -4.95 9.32 -16.27
CA LYS A 119 -6.39 9.47 -16.52
C LYS A 119 -6.83 8.80 -17.82
N GLU A 120 -6.03 8.83 -18.86
CA GLU A 120 -6.33 8.23 -20.16
C GLU A 120 -6.22 6.71 -20.12
N GLU A 121 -5.23 6.17 -19.39
CA GLU A 121 -4.91 4.75 -19.37
C GLU A 121 -5.49 3.99 -18.17
N MET A 122 -6.02 4.68 -17.16
CA MET A 122 -6.39 4.12 -15.85
C MET A 122 -7.26 2.86 -15.97
N GLU A 123 -8.31 2.88 -16.76
CA GLU A 123 -9.25 1.77 -16.85
C GLU A 123 -8.57 0.50 -17.41
N SER A 124 -7.89 0.64 -18.55
CA SER A 124 -7.21 -0.48 -19.21
C SER A 124 -6.00 -0.98 -18.39
N GLU A 125 -5.21 -0.06 -17.82
CA GLU A 125 -4.05 -0.39 -17.00
C GLU A 125 -4.49 -1.14 -15.73
N MET A 126 -5.50 -0.66 -15.03
CA MET A 126 -5.97 -1.28 -13.79
C MET A 126 -6.65 -2.64 -14.05
N ALA A 127 -7.35 -2.81 -15.15
CA ALA A 127 -7.88 -4.12 -15.56
C ALA A 127 -6.75 -5.13 -15.81
N ARG A 128 -5.71 -4.73 -16.54
CA ARG A 128 -4.52 -5.55 -16.79
C ARG A 128 -3.78 -5.90 -15.49
N LEU A 129 -3.54 -4.92 -14.62
CA LEU A 129 -2.85 -5.14 -13.35
C LEU A 129 -3.62 -6.06 -12.42
N ARG A 130 -4.95 -5.99 -12.42
CA ARG A 130 -5.80 -6.93 -11.69
C ARG A 130 -5.58 -8.36 -12.20
N GLY A 131 -5.57 -8.57 -13.50
CA GLY A 131 -5.29 -9.88 -14.09
C GLY A 131 -3.90 -10.43 -13.69
N LEU A 132 -2.87 -9.59 -13.73
CA LEU A 132 -1.51 -9.98 -13.31
C LEU A 132 -1.42 -10.28 -11.81
N ARG A 133 -2.06 -9.48 -10.96
CA ARG A 133 -2.15 -9.71 -9.51
C ARG A 133 -2.83 -11.04 -9.21
N ASP A 134 -3.97 -11.28 -9.84
CA ASP A 134 -4.75 -12.50 -9.62
C ASP A 134 -4.00 -13.73 -10.16
N ARG A 135 -3.26 -13.60 -11.26
CA ARG A 135 -2.36 -14.65 -11.77
C ARG A 135 -1.27 -14.99 -10.75
N LEU A 136 -0.63 -13.98 -10.17
CA LEU A 136 0.39 -14.18 -9.14
C LEU A 136 -0.19 -14.89 -7.92
N TRP A 137 -1.33 -14.41 -7.40
CA TRP A 137 -2.02 -15.04 -6.27
C TRP A 137 -2.40 -16.48 -6.58
N ASN A 138 -3.01 -16.75 -7.72
CA ASN A 138 -3.39 -18.10 -8.14
C ASN A 138 -2.19 -19.04 -8.28
N GLY A 139 -1.02 -18.50 -8.59
CA GLY A 139 0.21 -19.27 -8.70
C GLY A 139 0.87 -19.65 -7.37
N VAL A 140 0.41 -19.06 -6.24
CA VAL A 140 1.02 -19.33 -4.92
C VAL A 140 0.02 -19.77 -3.85
N LYS A 141 -1.28 -19.52 -4.01
CA LYS A 141 -2.33 -19.76 -3.01
C LYS A 141 -2.54 -21.24 -2.63
N ASP A 142 -2.13 -22.15 -3.49
CA ASP A 142 -2.22 -23.62 -3.26
C ASP A 142 -1.06 -24.15 -2.42
N MET A 143 -0.07 -23.33 -2.13
CA MET A 143 1.02 -23.72 -1.22
C MET A 143 0.47 -23.74 0.21
N GLU A 144 0.85 -24.80 0.95
CA GLU A 144 0.47 -24.98 2.36
C GLU A 144 0.94 -23.79 3.21
N GLU A 145 0.12 -23.35 4.16
CA GLU A 145 0.45 -22.26 5.09
C GLU A 145 0.83 -20.93 4.39
N VAL A 146 0.10 -20.59 3.34
CA VAL A 146 0.21 -19.30 2.62
C VAL A 146 -1.10 -18.54 2.75
N TYR A 147 -1.00 -17.28 3.16
CA TYR A 147 -2.14 -16.45 3.53
C TYR A 147 -2.15 -15.12 2.78
N LEU A 148 -3.32 -14.76 2.24
CA LEU A 148 -3.55 -13.44 1.67
C LEU A 148 -3.78 -12.42 2.79
N ASN A 149 -3.06 -11.29 2.75
CA ASN A 149 -3.26 -10.18 3.64
C ASN A 149 -4.02 -9.07 2.91
N GLY A 150 -5.27 -8.86 3.27
CA GLY A 150 -6.16 -7.90 2.62
C GLY A 150 -7.33 -8.57 1.88
N ASP A 151 -7.80 -7.91 0.83
CA ASP A 151 -8.97 -8.34 0.05
C ASP A 151 -8.69 -8.19 -1.45
N LEU A 152 -9.01 -9.20 -2.25
CA LEU A 152 -8.81 -9.15 -3.71
C LEU A 152 -9.93 -8.40 -4.42
N GLU A 153 -11.16 -8.47 -3.91
CA GLU A 153 -12.32 -7.83 -4.54
C GLU A 153 -12.35 -6.33 -4.25
N GLN A 154 -12.15 -5.97 -2.97
CA GLN A 154 -12.10 -4.58 -2.49
C GLN A 154 -10.66 -4.04 -2.41
N GLY A 155 -9.70 -4.75 -2.99
CA GLY A 155 -8.29 -4.37 -3.00
C GLY A 155 -7.85 -3.60 -4.24
N ALA A 156 -6.84 -2.77 -4.08
CA ALA A 156 -6.17 -2.10 -5.19
C ALA A 156 -5.59 -3.13 -6.17
N PRO A 157 -5.78 -2.94 -7.48
CA PRO A 157 -5.42 -3.95 -8.49
C PRO A 157 -3.92 -4.20 -8.63
N ASN A 158 -3.10 -3.32 -8.09
CA ASN A 158 -1.64 -3.34 -8.25
C ASN A 158 -0.87 -3.74 -6.98
N ILE A 159 -1.55 -4.13 -5.91
CA ILE A 159 -0.92 -4.52 -4.63
C ILE A 159 -1.40 -5.92 -4.25
N LEU A 160 -0.47 -6.78 -3.91
CA LEU A 160 -0.70 -8.10 -3.33
C LEU A 160 0.22 -8.27 -2.13
N ASN A 161 -0.34 -8.54 -0.96
CA ASN A 161 0.42 -8.84 0.24
C ASN A 161 0.14 -10.29 0.66
N VAL A 162 1.19 -11.08 0.83
CA VAL A 162 1.10 -12.51 1.12
C VAL A 162 2.07 -12.86 2.24
N SER A 163 1.59 -13.60 3.23
CA SER A 163 2.42 -14.20 4.28
C SER A 163 2.71 -15.67 3.99
N PHE A 164 3.95 -16.07 4.24
CA PHE A 164 4.46 -17.44 4.03
C PHE A 164 4.92 -18.00 5.37
N ASN A 165 4.04 -18.71 6.07
CA ASN A 165 4.34 -19.23 7.40
C ASN A 165 5.53 -20.20 7.42
N TYR A 166 6.22 -20.27 8.56
CA TYR A 166 7.40 -21.12 8.80
C TYR A 166 8.63 -20.76 7.95
N VAL A 167 8.70 -19.52 7.49
CA VAL A 167 9.85 -18.96 6.77
C VAL A 167 10.28 -17.67 7.47
N GLU A 168 11.57 -17.56 7.74
CA GLU A 168 12.13 -16.33 8.33
C GLU A 168 12.16 -15.21 7.28
N GLY A 169 11.64 -14.01 7.65
CA GLY A 169 11.35 -12.92 6.70
C GLY A 169 12.57 -12.34 5.99
N GLU A 170 13.71 -12.17 6.70
CA GLU A 170 14.93 -11.65 6.09
C GLU A 170 15.52 -12.66 5.09
N SER A 171 15.53 -13.94 5.47
CA SER A 171 15.97 -15.04 4.58
C SER A 171 15.11 -15.12 3.33
N LEU A 172 13.79 -14.86 3.47
CA LEU A 172 12.87 -14.83 2.34
C LEU A 172 13.19 -13.68 1.39
N ILE A 173 13.40 -12.46 1.90
CA ILE A 173 13.78 -11.32 1.07
C ILE A 173 15.11 -11.57 0.35
N MET A 174 16.09 -12.15 1.06
CA MET A 174 17.37 -12.49 0.46
C MET A 174 17.26 -13.58 -0.61
N ALA A 175 16.36 -14.55 -0.43
CA ALA A 175 16.11 -15.60 -1.43
C ALA A 175 15.40 -15.07 -2.66
N LEU A 176 14.66 -13.95 -2.53
CA LEU A 176 13.96 -13.25 -3.62
C LEU A 176 14.78 -12.09 -4.21
N LYS A 177 16.10 -12.09 -4.09
CA LYS A 177 17.02 -11.00 -4.50
C LYS A 177 16.87 -10.55 -5.95
N ASP A 178 16.37 -11.39 -6.83
CA ASP A 178 16.12 -11.08 -8.24
C ASP A 178 14.79 -10.34 -8.48
N LEU A 179 14.01 -10.12 -7.40
CA LEU A 179 12.75 -9.37 -7.42
C LEU A 179 12.86 -8.10 -6.58
N ALA A 180 12.29 -7.01 -7.06
CA ALA A 180 12.12 -5.79 -6.29
C ALA A 180 10.82 -5.87 -5.45
N VAL A 181 10.88 -6.59 -4.35
CA VAL A 181 9.80 -6.76 -3.37
C VAL A 181 10.08 -5.98 -2.07
N SER A 182 9.11 -5.88 -1.19
CA SER A 182 9.32 -5.33 0.15
C SER A 182 8.62 -6.18 1.20
N SER A 183 9.18 -6.21 2.41
CA SER A 183 8.48 -6.71 3.58
C SER A 183 7.26 -5.84 3.90
N GLY A 184 6.30 -6.37 4.63
CA GLY A 184 5.14 -5.62 5.10
C GLY A 184 5.51 -4.37 5.90
N SER A 185 6.62 -4.39 6.63
CA SER A 185 7.13 -3.28 7.46
C SER A 185 7.98 -2.24 6.72
N ALA A 186 7.88 -2.11 5.39
CA ALA A 186 8.75 -1.24 4.56
C ALA A 186 8.78 0.25 4.98
N CYS A 187 7.81 0.74 5.74
CA CYS A 187 7.81 2.11 6.28
C CYS A 187 8.59 2.26 7.58
N THR A 188 8.92 1.17 8.26
CA THR A 188 9.65 1.10 9.54
C THR A 188 10.92 0.27 9.41
N SER A 189 11.57 0.30 8.25
CA SER A 189 12.77 -0.50 7.93
C SER A 189 13.96 -0.32 8.89
N ALA A 190 13.85 0.57 9.88
CA ALA A 190 14.81 0.76 10.96
C ALA A 190 14.40 0.06 12.28
N SER A 191 13.21 -0.53 12.37
CA SER A 191 12.76 -1.30 13.55
C SER A 191 12.54 -2.76 13.19
N LEU A 192 12.99 -3.65 14.09
CA LEU A 192 12.73 -5.09 14.02
C LEU A 192 11.27 -5.45 14.36
N GLU A 193 10.40 -4.44 14.53
CA GLU A 193 9.02 -4.67 14.90
C GLU A 193 8.17 -5.08 13.69
N PRO A 194 7.27 -6.06 13.85
CA PRO A 194 6.34 -6.47 12.80
C PRO A 194 5.36 -5.33 12.49
N SER A 195 4.80 -5.37 11.28
CA SER A 195 3.85 -4.36 10.82
C SER A 195 2.65 -4.22 11.76
N TYR A 196 2.40 -2.99 12.23
CA TYR A 196 1.20 -2.67 13.02
C TYR A 196 -0.09 -2.87 12.20
N VAL A 197 -0.03 -2.79 10.87
CA VAL A 197 -1.18 -3.04 9.98
C VAL A 197 -1.54 -4.53 10.03
N LEU A 198 -0.55 -5.42 9.89
CA LEU A 198 -0.77 -6.86 9.93
C LEU A 198 -1.19 -7.33 11.33
N ARG A 199 -0.60 -6.76 12.38
CA ARG A 199 -1.07 -6.98 13.77
C ARG A 199 -2.54 -6.56 13.96
N ALA A 200 -2.95 -5.45 13.38
CA ALA A 200 -4.34 -4.99 13.44
C ALA A 200 -5.32 -5.94 12.72
N LEU A 201 -4.84 -6.75 11.79
CA LEU A 201 -5.60 -7.85 11.18
C LEU A 201 -5.66 -9.11 12.08
N GLY A 202 -5.02 -9.10 13.25
CA GLY A 202 -4.99 -10.24 14.18
C GLY A 202 -3.91 -11.27 13.87
N MET A 203 -2.91 -10.92 13.04
CA MET A 203 -1.80 -11.82 12.72
C MET A 203 -0.80 -11.90 13.87
N THR A 204 -0.20 -13.09 14.04
CA THR A 204 0.95 -13.26 14.93
C THR A 204 2.17 -12.52 14.39
N ASP A 205 3.13 -12.24 15.27
CA ASP A 205 4.35 -11.53 14.89
C ASP A 205 5.17 -12.32 13.86
N GLU A 206 5.27 -13.65 14.02
CA GLU A 206 5.98 -14.55 13.11
C GLU A 206 5.37 -14.50 11.70
N LEU A 207 4.04 -14.59 11.61
CA LEU A 207 3.33 -14.54 10.33
C LEU A 207 3.42 -13.15 9.68
N ALA A 208 3.41 -12.09 10.49
CA ALA A 208 3.59 -10.72 9.99
C ALA A 208 5.01 -10.49 9.45
N HIS A 209 6.04 -11.04 10.10
CA HIS A 209 7.43 -10.97 9.63
C HIS A 209 7.67 -11.71 8.30
N SER A 210 6.95 -12.80 8.06
CA SER A 210 7.05 -13.59 6.83
C SER A 210 6.24 -13.02 5.66
N SER A 211 5.70 -11.80 5.79
CA SER A 211 4.89 -11.17 4.75
C SER A 211 5.74 -10.49 3.68
N ILE A 212 5.33 -10.65 2.42
CA ILE A 212 5.90 -9.95 1.27
C ILE A 212 4.80 -9.15 0.57
N ARG A 213 5.07 -7.87 0.33
CA ARG A 213 4.27 -7.06 -0.56
C ARG A 213 4.83 -7.09 -1.97
N PHE A 214 4.04 -7.59 -2.90
CA PHE A 214 4.26 -7.49 -4.33
C PHE A 214 3.54 -6.25 -4.85
N SER A 215 4.25 -5.39 -5.58
CA SER A 215 3.69 -4.18 -6.18
C SER A 215 3.90 -4.24 -7.69
N LEU A 216 2.79 -4.29 -8.42
CA LEU A 216 2.79 -4.37 -9.87
C LEU A 216 2.65 -2.97 -10.46
N GLY A 217 3.23 -2.77 -11.64
CA GLY A 217 3.23 -1.48 -12.29
C GLY A 217 2.95 -1.55 -13.79
N ARG A 218 2.98 -0.37 -14.41
CA ARG A 218 2.72 -0.17 -15.85
C ARG A 218 3.55 -1.09 -16.73
N PHE A 219 4.79 -1.35 -16.36
CA PHE A 219 5.74 -2.11 -17.17
C PHE A 219 5.85 -3.59 -16.76
N THR A 220 5.11 -4.03 -15.75
CA THR A 220 5.10 -5.44 -15.32
C THR A 220 4.46 -6.30 -16.41
N THR A 221 5.14 -7.39 -16.80
CA THR A 221 4.70 -8.33 -17.84
C THR A 221 4.18 -9.64 -17.26
N GLU A 222 3.51 -10.45 -18.09
CA GLU A 222 3.08 -11.79 -17.71
C GLU A 222 4.26 -12.73 -17.44
N GLU A 223 5.31 -12.62 -18.25
CA GLU A 223 6.54 -13.40 -18.11
C GLU A 223 7.24 -13.13 -16.78
N GLU A 224 7.26 -11.85 -16.34
CA GLU A 224 7.79 -11.48 -15.04
C GLU A 224 6.96 -12.06 -13.89
N ILE A 225 5.64 -12.13 -14.04
CA ILE A 225 4.74 -12.77 -13.06
C ILE A 225 5.00 -14.28 -13.02
N ASP A 226 5.12 -14.95 -14.16
CA ASP A 226 5.41 -16.39 -14.20
C ASP A 226 6.79 -16.72 -13.60
N TYR A 227 7.78 -15.89 -13.89
CA TYR A 227 9.09 -15.98 -13.24
C TYR A 227 8.99 -15.80 -11.73
N THR A 228 8.23 -14.80 -11.27
CA THR A 228 7.99 -14.52 -9.85
C THR A 228 7.36 -15.72 -9.15
N ILE A 229 6.30 -16.29 -9.72
CA ILE A 229 5.63 -17.48 -9.17
C ILE A 229 6.62 -18.62 -8.99
N LYS A 230 7.41 -18.93 -10.03
CA LYS A 230 8.40 -20.00 -9.99
C LYS A 230 9.47 -19.75 -8.93
N LEU A 231 9.99 -18.51 -8.85
CA LEU A 231 11.02 -18.15 -7.90
C LEU A 231 10.49 -18.23 -6.45
N VAL A 232 9.29 -17.69 -6.19
CA VAL A 232 8.66 -17.74 -4.86
C VAL A 232 8.46 -19.18 -4.41
N ARG A 233 7.85 -20.04 -5.25
CA ARG A 233 7.60 -21.44 -4.90
C ARG A 233 8.89 -22.19 -4.58
N ASN A 234 9.92 -22.01 -5.38
CA ASN A 234 11.21 -22.66 -5.17
C ASN A 234 11.92 -22.14 -3.90
N SER A 235 11.88 -20.82 -3.67
CA SER A 235 12.52 -20.21 -2.50
C SER A 235 11.84 -20.62 -1.20
N ILE A 236 10.51 -20.59 -1.16
CA ILE A 236 9.73 -21.02 0.01
C ILE A 236 9.96 -22.50 0.32
N GLY A 237 9.90 -23.37 -0.70
CA GLY A 237 10.18 -24.80 -0.52
C GLY A 237 11.55 -25.02 0.11
N ARG A 238 12.60 -24.42 -0.47
CA ARG A 238 13.97 -24.56 0.04
C ARG A 238 14.16 -23.98 1.45
N LEU A 239 13.53 -22.85 1.78
CA LEU A 239 13.63 -22.25 3.11
C LEU A 239 12.90 -23.11 4.16
N ARG A 240 11.75 -23.69 3.81
CA ARG A 240 11.01 -24.61 4.67
C ARG A 240 11.76 -25.92 4.91
N ASP A 241 12.43 -26.46 3.90
CA ASP A 241 13.28 -27.65 4.07
C ASP A 241 14.42 -27.43 5.08
N LEU A 242 14.81 -26.20 5.33
CA LEU A 242 15.81 -25.79 6.32
C LEU A 242 15.21 -25.31 7.65
N SER A 243 13.88 -25.22 7.76
CA SER A 243 13.19 -24.68 8.92
C SER A 243 12.80 -25.78 9.93
N PRO A 244 13.35 -25.79 11.16
CA PRO A 244 12.90 -26.70 12.20
C PRO A 244 11.42 -26.57 12.53
N LEU A 245 10.87 -25.34 12.46
CA LEU A 245 9.45 -25.09 12.72
C LEU A 245 8.55 -25.76 11.67
N TRP A 246 8.98 -25.77 10.41
CA TRP A 246 8.27 -26.47 9.34
C TRP A 246 8.28 -27.98 9.56
N GLU A 247 9.43 -28.54 9.96
CA GLU A 247 9.52 -29.96 10.28
C GLU A 247 8.60 -30.37 11.45
N MET A 248 8.60 -29.57 12.53
CA MET A 248 7.72 -29.78 13.68
C MET A 248 6.24 -29.70 13.30
N PHE A 249 5.87 -28.71 12.48
CA PHE A 249 4.52 -28.58 11.95
C PHE A 249 4.11 -29.80 11.13
N LYS A 250 4.97 -30.31 10.24
CA LYS A 250 4.73 -31.53 9.45
C LYS A 250 4.62 -32.81 10.31
N GLN A 251 5.23 -32.83 11.47
CA GLN A 251 5.10 -33.90 12.46
C GLN A 251 3.85 -33.77 13.34
N GLY A 252 3.03 -32.69 13.14
CA GLY A 252 1.81 -32.48 13.89
C GLY A 252 2.04 -31.92 15.31
N VAL A 253 3.20 -31.34 15.58
CA VAL A 253 3.47 -30.65 16.84
C VAL A 253 2.70 -29.35 16.93
N ASP A 254 1.95 -29.15 18.01
CA ASP A 254 1.30 -27.83 18.28
C ASP A 254 2.34 -26.84 18.76
N LEU A 255 2.75 -25.95 17.85
CA LEU A 255 3.77 -24.94 18.11
C LEU A 255 3.32 -23.87 19.11
N ASN A 256 2.00 -23.67 19.31
CA ASN A 256 1.48 -22.76 20.33
C ASN A 256 1.63 -23.31 21.75
N SER A 257 1.86 -24.61 21.90
CA SER A 257 2.07 -25.26 23.19
C SER A 257 3.52 -25.23 23.66
N ILE A 258 4.43 -24.71 22.82
CA ILE A 258 5.88 -24.73 23.14
C ILE A 258 6.23 -23.44 23.91
N GLU A 259 6.66 -23.58 25.16
CA GLU A 259 7.27 -22.48 25.91
C GLU A 259 8.69 -22.20 25.37
N TRP A 260 8.86 -21.13 24.64
CA TRP A 260 10.15 -20.66 24.17
C TRP A 260 10.88 -20.00 25.35
N SER A 261 11.95 -20.63 25.86
CA SER A 261 12.81 -19.97 26.85
C SER A 261 13.53 -18.78 26.20
N HIS A 262 13.15 -17.59 26.59
CA HIS A 262 13.90 -16.36 26.24
C HIS A 262 15.27 -16.43 26.95
N HIS A 263 16.33 -16.65 26.20
CA HIS A 263 17.71 -16.47 26.63
C HIS A 263 18.25 -15.14 26.20
#